data_e435e53d0a52d395c0953601ae146edc
#
_entry.id   e435e53d0a52d395c0953601ae146edc
#
_cell.length_a   1.000
_cell.length_b   1.000
_cell.length_c   1.000
_cell.angle_alpha   90.00
_cell.angle_beta   90.00
_cell.angle_gamma   90.00
#
_symmetry.space_group_name_H-M   'P 1'
#
loop_
_entity.id
_entity.type
_entity.pdbx_description
1 polymer ?
#
loop_
_entity_poly.entity_id
_entity_poly.type
_entity_poly.pdbx_seq_one_letter_code
_entity_poly.pdbx_strand_id
1 'polypeptide(L)'
;MEQPAPLDGTEWQEITKGNWFCGVYRYRFDFEAIIQLNENGRYEWATRLVTEASGEPDCEDSGDYATLPRAEKKVRAIFDELMALPSLRGKTAY
;
A
#
# COMPACT_ATOMS: atom_id res chain seq x y z
N MET A 1 -12.94 -15.21 7.89
CA MET A 1 -11.86 -14.36 8.33
C MET A 1 -11.66 -13.24 7.37
N GLU A 2 -11.54 -12.02 7.87
CA GLU A 2 -11.46 -10.91 7.03
C GLU A 2 -10.08 -10.76 6.41
N GLN A 3 -10.02 -10.36 5.19
CA GLN A 3 -8.75 -10.21 4.50
C GLN A 3 -8.87 -9.03 3.55
N PRO A 4 -7.87 -8.19 3.45
CA PRO A 4 -7.94 -7.06 2.53
C PRO A 4 -8.02 -7.54 1.08
N ALA A 5 -8.74 -6.81 0.26
CA ALA A 5 -8.87 -7.17 -1.15
C ALA A 5 -7.54 -6.93 -1.88
N PRO A 6 -7.24 -7.72 -2.89
CA PRO A 6 -5.96 -7.59 -3.61
C PRO A 6 -5.75 -6.18 -4.15
N LEU A 7 -4.47 -5.77 -4.20
CA LEU A 7 -4.11 -4.48 -4.70
C LEU A 7 -3.39 -4.70 -6.01
N ASP A 8 -3.92 -4.18 -7.08
CA ASP A 8 -3.36 -4.34 -8.42
C ASP A 8 -3.08 -5.82 -8.72
N GLY A 9 -3.97 -6.69 -8.30
CA GLY A 9 -3.80 -8.11 -8.55
C GLY A 9 -2.87 -8.83 -7.59
N THR A 10 -2.23 -8.10 -6.69
CA THR A 10 -1.30 -8.69 -5.74
C THR A 10 -2.01 -8.88 -4.41
N GLU A 11 -2.00 -10.09 -3.91
CA GLU A 11 -2.71 -10.38 -2.68
C GLU A 11 -1.94 -9.95 -1.44
N TRP A 12 -2.68 -9.59 -0.42
CA TRP A 12 -2.08 -9.28 0.86
C TRP A 12 -1.63 -10.57 1.53
N GLN A 13 -0.50 -10.51 2.22
CA GLN A 13 0.01 -11.66 2.94
C GLN A 13 -0.08 -11.37 4.43
N GLU A 14 -0.63 -12.29 5.19
CA GLU A 14 -0.71 -12.12 6.63
C GLU A 14 0.60 -12.62 7.20
N ILE A 15 1.45 -11.71 7.63
CA ILE A 15 2.77 -12.06 8.14
C ILE A 15 2.64 -12.69 9.52
N THR A 16 1.87 -12.08 10.40
CA THR A 16 1.52 -12.66 11.67
C THR A 16 0.05 -12.30 11.88
N LYS A 17 -0.60 -12.91 12.82
CA LYS A 17 -2.02 -12.70 13.02
C LYS A 17 -2.31 -11.21 13.18
N GLY A 18 -3.16 -10.68 12.33
CA GLY A 18 -3.54 -9.27 12.37
C GLY A 18 -2.56 -8.32 11.70
N ASN A 19 -1.47 -8.84 11.13
CA ASN A 19 -0.48 -8.00 10.47
C ASN A 19 -0.38 -8.40 9.01
N TRP A 20 -0.71 -7.47 8.12
CA TRP A 20 -0.78 -7.74 6.69
C TRP A 20 0.23 -6.91 5.91
N PHE A 21 0.80 -7.52 4.87
CA PHE A 21 1.75 -6.84 4.02
C PHE A 21 1.34 -7.04 2.57
N CYS A 22 1.48 -6.01 1.74
CA CYS A 22 1.26 -6.13 0.31
C CYS A 22 2.33 -5.31 -0.41
N GLY A 23 3.05 -5.95 -1.33
CA GLY A 23 4.05 -5.25 -2.13
C GLY A 23 3.71 -5.38 -3.60
N VAL A 24 3.61 -4.26 -4.30
CA VAL A 24 3.34 -4.24 -5.73
C VAL A 24 4.61 -3.72 -6.37
N TYR A 25 5.36 -4.63 -7.02
CA TYR A 25 6.66 -4.30 -7.59
C TYR A 25 6.56 -4.27 -9.10
N ARG A 26 6.85 -3.14 -9.69
CA ARG A 26 6.74 -2.97 -11.14
C ARG A 26 8.04 -2.39 -11.68
N TYR A 27 8.15 -2.35 -12.96
CA TYR A 27 9.35 -1.86 -13.60
C TYR A 27 9.70 -0.44 -13.16
N ARG A 28 8.71 0.39 -12.93
CA ARG A 28 8.99 1.77 -12.61
C ARG A 28 8.88 2.13 -11.17
N PHE A 29 8.31 1.30 -10.35
CA PHE A 29 8.11 1.64 -8.94
C PHE A 29 7.94 0.42 -8.07
N ASP A 30 8.20 0.60 -6.80
CA ASP A 30 7.87 -0.39 -5.78
C ASP A 30 6.91 0.29 -4.83
N PHE A 31 5.75 -0.30 -4.61
CA PHE A 31 4.77 0.21 -3.67
C PHE A 31 4.58 -0.84 -2.59
N GLU A 32 4.70 -0.44 -1.35
CA GLU A 32 4.53 -1.36 -0.23
C GLU A 32 3.53 -0.78 0.76
N ALA A 33 2.72 -1.64 1.33
CA ALA A 33 1.73 -1.23 2.31
C ALA A 33 1.66 -2.26 3.41
N ILE A 34 1.42 -1.80 4.63
CA ILE A 34 1.19 -2.71 5.75
C ILE A 34 -0.06 -2.26 6.47
N ILE A 35 -0.73 -3.20 7.09
CA ILE A 35 -1.86 -2.93 7.97
C ILE A 35 -1.63 -3.81 9.18
N GLN A 36 -1.64 -3.21 10.37
CA GLN A 36 -1.39 -3.93 11.61
C GLN A 36 -2.45 -3.62 12.64
N LEU A 37 -2.91 -4.64 13.32
CA LEU A 37 -3.86 -4.45 14.42
C LEU A 37 -3.03 -4.14 15.66
N ASN A 38 -3.24 -2.97 16.24
CA ASN A 38 -2.45 -2.57 17.40
C ASN A 38 -3.14 -3.00 18.70
N GLU A 39 -2.47 -2.77 19.82
CA GLU A 39 -2.99 -3.23 21.09
C GLU A 39 -4.25 -2.49 21.53
N ASN A 40 -4.57 -1.39 20.89
CA ASN A 40 -5.79 -0.66 21.21
C ASN A 40 -6.97 -1.11 20.34
N GLY A 41 -6.77 -2.13 19.52
CA GLY A 41 -7.84 -2.63 18.68
C GLY A 41 -8.04 -1.83 17.41
N ARG A 42 -7.10 -0.96 17.07
CA ARG A 42 -7.22 -0.18 15.85
C ARG A 42 -6.25 -0.71 14.81
N TYR A 43 -6.58 -0.50 13.55
CA TYR A 43 -5.76 -0.96 12.43
C TYR A 43 -4.90 0.19 11.94
N GLU A 44 -3.60 0.08 12.18
CA GLU A 44 -2.65 1.05 11.71
C GLU A 44 -2.23 0.67 10.31
N TRP A 45 -2.09 1.64 9.44
CA TRP A 45 -1.68 1.39 8.07
C TRP A 45 -0.52 2.31 7.71
N ALA A 46 0.30 1.87 6.79
CA ALA A 46 1.38 2.70 6.27
C ALA A 46 1.63 2.30 4.83
N THR A 47 2.00 3.28 4.02
CA THR A 47 2.31 3.04 2.62
C THR A 47 3.64 3.70 2.28
N ARG A 48 4.30 3.17 1.26
CA ARG A 48 5.57 3.69 0.84
C ARG A 48 5.72 3.46 -0.65
N LEU A 49 6.18 4.45 -1.38
CA LEU A 49 6.42 4.35 -2.80
C LEU A 49 7.87 4.72 -3.08
N VAL A 50 8.57 3.86 -3.81
CA VAL A 50 9.93 4.12 -4.24
C VAL A 50 9.92 4.04 -5.75
N THR A 51 10.41 5.08 -6.42
CA THR A 51 10.46 5.05 -7.88
C THR A 51 11.89 4.74 -8.32
N GLU A 52 11.98 4.26 -9.55
CA GLU A 52 13.26 3.91 -10.10
C GLU A 52 14.19 5.10 -10.12
N ALA A 53 13.66 6.27 -10.30
CA ALA A 53 14.49 7.46 -10.46
C ALA A 53 15.27 7.85 -9.22
N SER A 54 14.65 7.73 -8.06
CA SER A 54 15.32 8.22 -6.86
C SER A 54 15.99 7.16 -6.02
N GLY A 55 15.47 5.97 -6.03
CA GLY A 55 16.00 4.93 -5.15
C GLY A 55 15.66 5.14 -3.69
N GLU A 56 14.94 6.20 -3.37
CA GLU A 56 14.53 6.49 -2.01
C GLU A 56 13.03 6.66 -1.96
N PRO A 57 12.40 6.52 -0.80
CA PRO A 57 10.95 6.68 -0.73
C PRO A 57 10.53 8.07 -1.20
N ASP A 58 9.70 8.11 -2.25
CA ASP A 58 9.21 9.35 -2.76
C ASP A 58 7.96 9.78 -2.04
N CYS A 59 7.23 8.85 -1.47
CA CYS A 59 5.98 9.13 -0.85
C CYS A 59 5.77 8.16 0.29
N GLU A 60 5.50 8.63 1.46
CA GLU A 60 5.20 7.77 2.61
C GLU A 60 4.01 8.36 3.33
N ASP A 61 3.11 7.51 3.80
CA ASP A 61 1.94 7.99 4.52
C ASP A 61 1.55 6.93 5.54
N SER A 62 0.81 7.32 6.56
CA SER A 62 0.38 6.40 7.58
C SER A 62 -0.79 6.97 8.37
N GLY A 63 -1.47 6.12 9.10
CA GLY A 63 -2.59 6.54 9.91
C GLY A 63 -3.22 5.32 10.55
N ASP A 64 -4.45 5.45 11.06
CA ASP A 64 -5.16 4.30 11.61
C ASP A 64 -6.65 4.46 11.45
N TYR A 65 -7.35 3.33 11.58
CA TYR A 65 -8.80 3.30 11.51
C TYR A 65 -9.30 2.22 12.47
N ALA A 66 -10.57 2.31 12.81
CA ALA A 66 -11.15 1.36 13.74
C ALA A 66 -11.38 -0.02 13.12
N THR A 67 -11.44 -0.13 11.81
CA THR A 67 -11.72 -1.41 11.17
C THR A 67 -10.76 -1.70 10.03
N LEU A 68 -10.57 -2.99 9.77
CA LEU A 68 -9.70 -3.40 8.67
C LEU A 68 -10.20 -2.90 7.32
N PRO A 69 -11.50 -3.00 6.99
CA PRO A 69 -11.96 -2.50 5.69
C PRO A 69 -11.68 -1.03 5.48
N ARG A 70 -11.74 -0.22 6.53
CA ARG A 70 -11.45 1.20 6.37
C ARG A 70 -9.98 1.45 6.11
N ALA A 71 -9.12 0.72 6.80
CA ALA A 71 -7.68 0.85 6.60
C ALA A 71 -7.33 0.41 5.17
N GLU A 72 -7.90 -0.71 4.73
CA GLU A 72 -7.65 -1.23 3.39
C GLU A 72 -8.15 -0.24 2.33
N LYS A 73 -9.30 0.35 2.56
CA LYS A 73 -9.85 1.31 1.62
C LYS A 73 -8.95 2.52 1.47
N LYS A 74 -8.36 2.96 2.58
CA LYS A 74 -7.46 4.11 2.55
C LYS A 74 -6.18 3.78 1.78
N VAL A 75 -5.61 2.61 2.02
CA VAL A 75 -4.42 2.19 1.31
C VAL A 75 -4.71 2.10 -0.19
N ARG A 76 -5.88 1.54 -0.54
CA ARG A 76 -6.25 1.41 -1.95
C ARG A 76 -6.43 2.79 -2.58
N ALA A 77 -7.02 3.75 -1.87
CA ALA A 77 -7.21 5.08 -2.39
C ALA A 77 -5.87 5.76 -2.66
N ILE A 78 -4.91 5.56 -1.78
CA ILE A 78 -3.58 6.12 -1.96
C ILE A 78 -2.91 5.48 -3.17
N PHE A 79 -3.02 4.15 -3.29
CA PHE A 79 -2.43 3.45 -4.42
C PHE A 79 -3.03 3.96 -5.73
N ASP A 80 -4.35 4.07 -5.80
CA ASP A 80 -5.03 4.51 -7.01
C ASP A 80 -4.63 5.94 -7.37
N GLU A 81 -4.48 6.79 -6.38
CA GLU A 81 -4.11 8.16 -6.62
C GLU A 81 -2.69 8.24 -7.16
N LEU A 82 -1.78 7.46 -6.61
CA LEU A 82 -0.41 7.44 -7.09
C LEU A 82 -0.33 6.86 -8.50
N MET A 83 -1.11 5.82 -8.78
CA MET A 83 -1.09 5.22 -10.10
C MET A 83 -1.72 6.12 -11.17
N ALA A 84 -2.41 7.15 -10.76
CA ALA A 84 -2.97 8.10 -11.71
C ALA A 84 -1.94 9.15 -12.14
N LEU A 85 -0.81 9.21 -11.48
CA LEU A 85 0.22 10.19 -11.84
C LEU A 85 0.89 9.79 -13.14
N PRO A 86 1.04 10.73 -14.08
CA PRO A 86 1.64 10.40 -15.37
C PRO A 86 3.04 9.80 -15.25
N SER A 87 3.79 10.22 -14.27
CA SER A 87 5.15 9.73 -14.13
C SER A 87 5.21 8.24 -13.78
N LEU A 88 4.11 7.69 -13.26
CA LEU A 88 4.11 6.28 -12.92
C LEU A 88 3.34 5.44 -13.89
N ARG A 89 2.46 6.09 -14.69
CA ARG A 89 1.61 5.36 -15.55
C ARG A 89 2.25 5.00 -16.80
N GLY A 90 3.23 4.60 -16.94
CA GLY A 90 3.67 4.17 -18.15
C GLY A 90 4.13 5.10 -19.07
N LYS A 91 4.37 6.17 -18.79
CA LYS A 91 4.69 6.99 -19.61
C LYS A 91 5.81 6.62 -20.14
N THR A 92 5.99 6.27 -20.86
CA THR A 92 6.92 5.81 -21.39
C THR A 92 7.77 6.60 -21.75
N ALA A 93 7.71 7.44 -21.76
CA ALA A 93 8.51 8.27 -22.08
C ALA A 93 9.78 7.96 -22.19
N TYR A 94 10.14 7.16 -21.90
CA TYR A 94 11.44 6.94 -22.23
C TYR A 94 11.46 5.97 -23.29
#